data_699d158ae732297f4311bc63006fd2cf
#
_entry.id   699d158ae732297f4311bc63006fd2cf
#
_cell.length_a   1.000
_cell.length_b   1.000
_cell.length_c   1.000
_cell.angle_alpha   90.00
_cell.angle_beta   90.00
_cell.angle_gamma   90.00
#
_symmetry.space_group_name_H-M   'P 1'
#
loop_
_entity.id
_entity.type
_entity.pdbx_description
1 polymer ?
#
loop_
_entity_poly.entity_id
_entity_poly.type
_entity_poly.pdbx_seq_one_letter_code
_entity_poly.pdbx_strand_id
1 'polypeptide(L)'
;FYQIVWGGEDIHIGLYFNEADTIADASRRTVEQMATRLVDCKEATRVLDIGSGYGGSARYLAGRFGCQVTCLNLSEKQNNLNRRLTKNAGLSDKIRVVYGDFENILEPDETYQIVWAQDAILHSGNRKRVLDEVCRVLIPGGQFIFTDPMQTDDCPNGVLQPILDRIQLSSLASPIFYKTELNSRGFKEAEILLLTDHLRKHYWHVREVLKFRYHEVVKFSGQKYVDNMIKGLQYWIDGADRGYLAWGIMDYRFSP
;
A
#
# COMPACT_ATOMS: atom_id res chain seq x y z
N PHE A 1 -4.42 1.79 17.57
CA PHE A 1 -3.53 2.84 17.10
C PHE A 1 -3.97 3.37 15.73
N TYR A 2 -3.92 2.56 14.67
CA TYR A 2 -4.21 3.00 13.30
C TYR A 2 -5.61 3.65 13.15
N GLN A 3 -6.67 3.07 13.71
CA GLN A 3 -8.02 3.65 13.67
C GLN A 3 -8.10 5.04 14.32
N ILE A 4 -7.31 5.25 15.38
CA ILE A 4 -7.30 6.52 16.11
C ILE A 4 -6.52 7.60 15.34
N VAL A 5 -5.38 7.24 14.75
CA VAL A 5 -4.46 8.20 14.14
C VAL A 5 -4.77 8.41 12.66
N TRP A 6 -5.04 7.35 11.88
CA TRP A 6 -5.40 7.47 10.46
C TRP A 6 -6.84 7.90 10.24
N GLY A 7 -7.76 7.52 11.14
CA GLY A 7 -9.16 7.98 11.13
C GLY A 7 -10.04 7.40 10.02
N GLY A 8 -9.48 6.54 9.15
CA GLY A 8 -10.16 5.99 7.99
C GLY A 8 -10.04 4.47 7.89
N GLU A 9 -10.49 3.95 6.74
CA GLU A 9 -10.39 2.53 6.37
C GLU A 9 -9.15 2.24 5.51
N ASP A 10 -8.48 3.29 5.03
CA ASP A 10 -7.30 3.24 4.18
C ASP A 10 -6.07 3.60 5.02
N ILE A 11 -5.13 2.66 5.18
CA ILE A 11 -3.95 2.80 6.04
C ILE A 11 -2.64 2.89 5.25
N HIS A 12 -2.68 3.57 4.14
CA HIS A 12 -1.55 3.84 3.25
C HIS A 12 -1.29 5.35 3.11
N ILE A 13 -0.23 5.72 2.42
CA ILE A 13 0.15 7.10 2.17
C ILE A 13 -0.92 7.82 1.34
N GLY A 14 -1.26 9.03 1.74
CA GLY A 14 -2.31 9.85 1.16
C GLY A 14 -1.80 10.96 0.24
N LEU A 15 -2.65 11.40 -0.69
CA LEU A 15 -2.45 12.57 -1.55
C LEU A 15 -3.05 13.82 -0.89
N TYR A 16 -2.19 14.73 -0.46
CA TYR A 16 -2.55 15.97 0.23
C TYR A 16 -2.55 17.16 -0.73
N PHE A 17 -3.69 17.79 -0.94
CA PHE A 17 -3.82 18.97 -1.78
C PHE A 17 -3.83 20.27 -0.96
N ASN A 18 -4.26 20.18 0.32
CA ASN A 18 -4.32 21.30 1.25
C ASN A 18 -3.74 20.88 2.62
N GLU A 19 -3.30 21.87 3.40
CA GLU A 19 -2.82 21.63 4.78
C GLU A 19 -3.94 21.15 5.72
N ALA A 20 -5.20 21.48 5.41
CA ALA A 20 -6.36 21.08 6.20
C ALA A 20 -6.86 19.66 5.86
N ASP A 21 -6.28 18.99 4.87
CA ASP A 21 -6.70 17.63 4.50
C ASP A 21 -6.51 16.67 5.65
N THR A 22 -7.55 15.86 5.93
CA THR A 22 -7.41 14.76 6.89
C THR A 22 -6.59 13.62 6.28
N ILE A 23 -5.96 12.81 7.13
CA ILE A 23 -5.24 11.60 6.68
C ILE A 23 -6.20 10.67 5.92
N ALA A 24 -7.43 10.50 6.42
CA ALA A 24 -8.46 9.67 5.80
C ALA A 24 -8.81 10.13 4.38
N ASP A 25 -9.05 11.44 4.18
CA ASP A 25 -9.38 11.99 2.86
C ASP A 25 -8.19 11.86 1.89
N ALA A 26 -6.98 12.14 2.37
CA ALA A 26 -5.78 12.02 1.56
C ALA A 26 -5.51 10.57 1.15
N SER A 27 -5.65 9.60 2.07
CA SER A 27 -5.50 8.17 1.76
C SER A 27 -6.57 7.70 0.77
N ARG A 28 -7.83 8.12 0.93
CA ARG A 28 -8.90 7.84 -0.03
C ARG A 28 -8.57 8.38 -1.42
N ARG A 29 -8.00 9.57 -1.54
CA ARG A 29 -7.58 10.14 -2.84
C ARG A 29 -6.50 9.29 -3.53
N THR A 30 -5.62 8.64 -2.79
CA THR A 30 -4.66 7.70 -3.39
C THR A 30 -5.38 6.54 -4.07
N VAL A 31 -6.38 5.93 -3.41
CA VAL A 31 -7.22 4.89 -4.01
C VAL A 31 -7.89 5.40 -5.29
N GLU A 32 -8.49 6.58 -5.23
CA GLU A 32 -9.19 7.20 -6.36
C GLU A 32 -8.23 7.45 -7.54
N GLN A 33 -7.05 8.01 -7.27
CA GLN A 33 -6.05 8.28 -8.31
C GLN A 33 -5.51 6.99 -8.96
N MET A 34 -5.26 5.95 -8.17
CA MET A 34 -4.90 4.65 -8.73
C MET A 34 -6.05 4.07 -9.55
N ALA A 35 -7.29 4.18 -9.08
CA ALA A 35 -8.46 3.64 -9.76
C ALA A 35 -8.76 4.33 -11.12
N THR A 36 -8.36 5.60 -11.32
CA THR A 36 -8.49 6.26 -12.63
C THR A 36 -7.59 5.66 -13.71
N ARG A 37 -6.58 4.87 -13.34
CA ARG A 37 -5.62 4.19 -14.22
C ARG A 37 -6.03 2.77 -14.60
N LEU A 38 -7.11 2.26 -13.97
CA LEU A 38 -7.60 0.93 -14.30
C LEU A 38 -8.21 0.91 -15.70
N VAL A 39 -7.78 -0.05 -16.50
CA VAL A 39 -8.31 -0.27 -17.84
C VAL A 39 -9.33 -1.39 -17.80
N ASP A 40 -10.51 -1.13 -18.39
CA ASP A 40 -11.61 -2.11 -18.53
C ASP A 40 -12.07 -2.78 -17.22
N CYS A 41 -11.90 -2.09 -16.08
CA CYS A 41 -12.43 -2.58 -14.81
C CYS A 41 -13.96 -2.51 -14.80
N LYS A 42 -14.60 -3.67 -14.68
CA LYS A 42 -16.05 -3.85 -14.75
C LYS A 42 -16.52 -5.03 -13.90
N GLU A 43 -17.79 -5.32 -13.88
CA GLU A 43 -18.39 -6.35 -13.02
C GLU A 43 -17.72 -7.74 -13.12
N ALA A 44 -17.32 -8.15 -14.32
CA ALA A 44 -16.67 -9.45 -14.54
C ALA A 44 -15.16 -9.44 -14.20
N THR A 45 -14.58 -8.29 -13.87
CA THR A 45 -13.15 -8.17 -13.56
C THR A 45 -12.84 -8.77 -12.19
N ARG A 46 -11.81 -9.61 -12.12
CA ARG A 46 -11.26 -10.14 -10.87
C ARG A 46 -10.01 -9.37 -10.48
N VAL A 47 -10.04 -8.77 -9.30
CA VAL A 47 -8.95 -8.00 -8.71
C VAL A 47 -8.39 -8.77 -7.53
N LEU A 48 -7.07 -8.87 -7.44
CA LEU A 48 -6.36 -9.33 -6.23
C LEU A 48 -5.73 -8.13 -5.54
N ASP A 49 -6.17 -7.83 -4.32
CA ASP A 49 -5.61 -6.78 -3.46
C ASP A 49 -4.65 -7.43 -2.46
N ILE A 50 -3.34 -7.33 -2.74
CA ILE A 50 -2.28 -7.93 -1.91
C ILE A 50 -1.84 -6.96 -0.81
N GLY A 51 -1.89 -7.43 0.45
CA GLY A 51 -1.68 -6.58 1.62
C GLY A 51 -2.88 -5.67 1.90
N SER A 52 -4.09 -6.16 1.68
CA SER A 52 -5.35 -5.40 1.65
C SER A 52 -5.73 -4.67 2.96
N GLY A 53 -5.04 -4.92 4.07
CA GLY A 53 -5.30 -4.26 5.35
C GLY A 53 -6.76 -4.34 5.80
N TYR A 54 -7.42 -3.19 5.94
CA TYR A 54 -8.84 -3.09 6.31
C TYR A 54 -9.81 -3.17 5.10
N GLY A 55 -9.29 -3.31 3.88
CA GLY A 55 -10.07 -3.48 2.66
C GLY A 55 -10.78 -2.22 2.16
N GLY A 56 -10.29 -1.03 2.50
CA GLY A 56 -10.84 0.24 2.03
C GLY A 56 -10.81 0.34 0.50
N SER A 57 -9.66 0.04 -0.11
CA SER A 57 -9.48 -0.02 -1.56
C SER A 57 -10.43 -1.02 -2.22
N ALA A 58 -10.54 -2.24 -1.66
CA ALA A 58 -11.40 -3.28 -2.18
C ALA A 58 -12.88 -2.84 -2.19
N ARG A 59 -13.36 -2.21 -1.10
CA ARG A 59 -14.72 -1.68 -1.04
C ARG A 59 -14.96 -0.56 -2.04
N TYR A 60 -13.97 0.33 -2.23
CA TYR A 60 -14.05 1.36 -3.25
C TYR A 60 -14.16 0.77 -4.67
N LEU A 61 -13.28 -0.18 -5.02
CA LEU A 61 -13.25 -0.81 -6.33
C LEU A 61 -14.55 -1.59 -6.62
N ALA A 62 -14.97 -2.43 -5.67
CA ALA A 62 -16.21 -3.19 -5.80
C ALA A 62 -17.44 -2.28 -5.89
N GLY A 63 -17.52 -1.23 -5.09
CA GLY A 63 -18.64 -0.28 -5.11
C GLY A 63 -18.69 0.57 -6.39
N ARG A 64 -17.53 0.98 -6.91
CA ARG A 64 -17.45 1.84 -8.09
C ARG A 64 -17.62 1.08 -9.40
N PHE A 65 -16.98 -0.09 -9.53
CA PHE A 65 -16.91 -0.83 -10.79
C PHE A 65 -17.76 -2.13 -10.80
N GLY A 66 -18.28 -2.51 -9.64
CA GLY A 66 -19.01 -3.78 -9.48
C GLY A 66 -18.11 -5.03 -9.55
N CYS A 67 -16.79 -4.86 -9.61
CA CYS A 67 -15.82 -5.95 -9.81
C CYS A 67 -15.74 -6.89 -8.59
N GLN A 68 -15.17 -8.07 -8.82
CA GLN A 68 -14.90 -9.06 -7.78
C GLN A 68 -13.50 -8.82 -7.21
N VAL A 69 -13.38 -8.65 -5.89
CA VAL A 69 -12.09 -8.39 -5.24
C VAL A 69 -11.75 -9.49 -4.25
N THR A 70 -10.57 -10.09 -4.40
CA THR A 70 -9.97 -10.95 -3.37
C THR A 70 -8.97 -10.12 -2.57
N CYS A 71 -9.23 -9.96 -1.28
CA CYS A 71 -8.36 -9.30 -0.31
C CYS A 71 -7.41 -10.33 0.31
N LEU A 72 -6.12 -10.28 0.01
CA LEU A 72 -5.09 -11.15 0.60
C LEU A 72 -4.32 -10.40 1.67
N ASN A 73 -4.27 -10.92 2.91
CA ASN A 73 -3.55 -10.26 3.99
C ASN A 73 -3.16 -11.24 5.12
N LEU A 74 -1.97 -11.05 5.71
CA LEU A 74 -1.41 -11.90 6.78
C LEU A 74 -1.95 -11.60 8.18
N SER A 75 -2.69 -10.53 8.38
CA SER A 75 -3.21 -10.16 9.69
C SER A 75 -4.67 -10.59 9.87
N GLU A 76 -4.91 -11.68 10.59
CA GLU A 76 -6.29 -12.15 10.85
C GLU A 76 -7.13 -11.12 11.61
N LYS A 77 -6.49 -10.30 12.48
CA LYS A 77 -7.17 -9.19 13.15
C LYS A 77 -7.69 -8.14 12.16
N GLN A 78 -6.88 -7.80 11.15
CA GLN A 78 -7.28 -6.88 10.07
C GLN A 78 -8.32 -7.54 9.16
N ASN A 79 -8.16 -8.81 8.83
CA ASN A 79 -9.10 -9.59 8.02
C ASN A 79 -10.50 -9.63 8.66
N ASN A 80 -10.58 -9.84 9.98
CA ASN A 80 -11.85 -9.83 10.70
C ASN A 80 -12.52 -8.45 10.68
N LEU A 81 -11.74 -7.38 10.79
CA LEU A 81 -12.25 -6.02 10.62
C LEU A 81 -12.72 -5.78 9.18
N ASN A 82 -11.93 -6.20 8.19
CA ASN A 82 -12.29 -6.08 6.77
C ASN A 82 -13.62 -6.79 6.48
N ARG A 83 -13.78 -8.07 6.89
CA ARG A 83 -15.03 -8.82 6.71
C ARG A 83 -16.23 -8.08 7.32
N ARG A 84 -16.07 -7.53 8.51
CA ARG A 84 -17.13 -6.75 9.18
C ARG A 84 -17.50 -5.49 8.42
N LEU A 85 -16.50 -4.69 8.00
CA LEU A 85 -16.71 -3.47 7.25
C LEU A 85 -17.31 -3.76 5.86
N THR A 86 -16.86 -4.80 5.19
CA THR A 86 -17.40 -5.28 3.91
C THR A 86 -18.85 -5.69 4.03
N LYS A 87 -19.22 -6.44 5.09
CA LYS A 87 -20.60 -6.80 5.38
C LYS A 87 -21.49 -5.58 5.62
N ASN A 88 -20.99 -4.62 6.41
CA ASN A 88 -21.72 -3.37 6.70
C ASN A 88 -21.94 -2.51 5.45
N ALA A 89 -21.03 -2.58 4.48
CA ALA A 89 -21.16 -1.93 3.18
C ALA A 89 -22.05 -2.68 2.17
N GLY A 90 -22.56 -3.88 2.52
CA GLY A 90 -23.38 -4.69 1.61
C GLY A 90 -22.60 -5.29 0.43
N LEU A 91 -21.28 -5.49 0.57
CA LEU A 91 -20.40 -5.94 -0.52
C LEU A 91 -19.84 -7.35 -0.32
N SER A 92 -20.48 -8.17 0.54
CA SER A 92 -20.00 -9.53 0.84
C SER A 92 -20.08 -10.50 -0.34
N ASP A 93 -20.88 -10.22 -1.33
CA ASP A 93 -20.99 -10.96 -2.59
C ASP A 93 -19.91 -10.58 -3.62
N LYS A 94 -19.25 -9.43 -3.43
CA LYS A 94 -18.21 -8.89 -4.31
C LYS A 94 -16.80 -9.02 -3.74
N ILE A 95 -16.65 -9.13 -2.43
CA ILE A 95 -15.35 -9.11 -1.77
C ILE A 95 -15.12 -10.37 -0.94
N ARG A 96 -14.07 -11.12 -1.28
CA ARG A 96 -13.59 -12.29 -0.56
C ARG A 96 -12.31 -11.93 0.23
N VAL A 97 -12.31 -12.16 1.55
CA VAL A 97 -11.16 -11.88 2.42
C VAL A 97 -10.45 -13.19 2.77
N VAL A 98 -9.18 -13.29 2.38
CA VAL A 98 -8.34 -14.49 2.49
C VAL A 98 -7.15 -14.19 3.40
N TYR A 99 -6.88 -15.10 4.34
CA TYR A 99 -5.61 -15.11 5.07
C TYR A 99 -4.55 -15.75 4.19
N GLY A 100 -3.42 -15.07 3.98
CA GLY A 100 -2.34 -15.61 3.17
C GLY A 100 -1.17 -14.63 3.01
N ASP A 101 -0.08 -15.17 2.48
CA ASP A 101 1.16 -14.49 2.21
C ASP A 101 1.26 -14.17 0.72
N PHE A 102 1.59 -12.94 0.37
CA PHE A 102 1.80 -12.55 -1.03
C PHE A 102 3.13 -13.07 -1.62
N GLU A 103 4.04 -13.63 -0.79
CA GLU A 103 5.20 -14.41 -1.27
C GLU A 103 4.82 -15.85 -1.68
N ASN A 104 3.60 -16.30 -1.34
CA ASN A 104 3.07 -17.62 -1.69
C ASN A 104 1.54 -17.56 -1.83
N ILE A 105 1.06 -17.04 -2.95
CA ILE A 105 -0.36 -16.84 -3.21
C ILE A 105 -1.02 -18.17 -3.56
N LEU A 106 -2.01 -18.61 -2.76
CA LEU A 106 -2.71 -19.90 -2.94
C LEU A 106 -3.81 -19.85 -4.02
N GLU A 107 -3.73 -18.94 -4.94
CA GLU A 107 -4.64 -18.82 -6.08
C GLU A 107 -4.01 -19.46 -7.33
N PRO A 108 -4.83 -19.98 -8.26
CA PRO A 108 -4.30 -20.56 -9.52
C PRO A 108 -3.59 -19.51 -10.38
N ASP A 109 -2.77 -20.01 -11.31
CA ASP A 109 -2.15 -19.20 -12.36
C ASP A 109 -3.22 -18.50 -13.21
N GLU A 110 -2.89 -17.38 -13.80
CA GLU A 110 -3.71 -16.63 -14.76
C GLU A 110 -5.16 -16.41 -14.28
N THR A 111 -5.32 -16.05 -13.00
CA THR A 111 -6.64 -15.91 -12.37
C THR A 111 -7.18 -14.48 -12.42
N TYR A 112 -6.30 -13.49 -12.32
CA TYR A 112 -6.69 -12.10 -12.10
C TYR A 112 -6.39 -11.21 -13.30
N GLN A 113 -7.30 -10.28 -13.60
CA GLN A 113 -7.10 -9.21 -14.58
C GLN A 113 -6.29 -8.06 -13.98
N ILE A 114 -6.42 -7.84 -12.68
CA ILE A 114 -5.74 -6.75 -11.98
C ILE A 114 -5.14 -7.31 -10.68
N VAL A 115 -3.87 -7.00 -10.42
CA VAL A 115 -3.26 -7.08 -9.09
C VAL A 115 -3.06 -5.65 -8.60
N TRP A 116 -3.51 -5.40 -7.38
CA TRP A 116 -3.48 -4.12 -6.70
C TRP A 116 -2.68 -4.24 -5.41
N ALA A 117 -1.83 -3.26 -5.08
CA ALA A 117 -1.15 -3.20 -3.80
C ALA A 117 -0.96 -1.73 -3.37
N GLN A 118 -1.13 -1.45 -2.09
CA GLN A 118 -0.84 -0.11 -1.56
C GLN A 118 0.04 -0.19 -0.32
N ASP A 119 1.29 0.31 -0.48
CA ASP A 119 2.30 0.42 0.57
C ASP A 119 2.50 -0.89 1.37
N ALA A 120 2.43 -2.02 0.66
CA ALA A 120 2.46 -3.35 1.25
C ALA A 120 3.73 -4.12 0.92
N ILE A 121 4.27 -3.99 -0.30
CA ILE A 121 5.38 -4.80 -0.80
C ILE A 121 6.68 -4.49 -0.04
N LEU A 122 6.84 -3.29 0.49
CA LEU A 122 7.99 -2.96 1.34
C LEU A 122 8.17 -3.93 2.51
N HIS A 123 7.09 -4.53 3.01
CA HIS A 123 7.11 -5.46 4.14
C HIS A 123 7.58 -6.88 3.77
N SER A 124 7.77 -7.16 2.48
CA SER A 124 8.30 -8.46 2.03
C SER A 124 9.78 -8.62 2.37
N GLY A 125 10.12 -9.79 2.87
CA GLY A 125 11.51 -10.24 2.99
C GLY A 125 12.13 -10.64 1.64
N ASN A 126 11.29 -10.97 0.65
CA ASN A 126 11.69 -11.40 -0.69
C ASN A 126 10.81 -10.77 -1.78
N ARG A 127 11.03 -9.49 -2.07
CA ARG A 127 10.24 -8.74 -3.08
C ARG A 127 10.24 -9.39 -4.45
N LYS A 128 11.36 -10.02 -4.87
CA LYS A 128 11.41 -10.74 -6.16
C LYS A 128 10.38 -11.86 -6.19
N ARG A 129 10.24 -12.61 -5.09
CA ARG A 129 9.24 -13.67 -5.01
C ARG A 129 7.80 -13.13 -5.08
N VAL A 130 7.54 -11.95 -4.48
CA VAL A 130 6.23 -11.27 -4.65
C VAL A 130 5.96 -10.98 -6.11
N LEU A 131 6.94 -10.45 -6.84
CA LEU A 131 6.80 -10.15 -8.27
C LEU A 131 6.62 -11.41 -9.12
N ASP A 132 7.27 -12.55 -8.75
CA ASP A 132 7.04 -13.85 -9.39
C ASP A 132 5.59 -14.30 -9.20
N GLU A 133 5.04 -14.19 -7.99
CA GLU A 133 3.66 -14.55 -7.69
C GLU A 133 2.66 -13.63 -8.40
N VAL A 134 2.92 -12.31 -8.44
CA VAL A 134 2.10 -11.35 -9.20
C VAL A 134 2.07 -11.73 -10.68
N CYS A 135 3.23 -12.04 -11.26
CA CYS A 135 3.35 -12.51 -12.65
C CYS A 135 2.52 -13.79 -12.86
N ARG A 136 2.64 -14.77 -11.97
CA ARG A 136 1.96 -16.07 -12.08
C ARG A 136 0.43 -15.96 -12.04
N VAL A 137 -0.10 -15.13 -11.14
CA VAL A 137 -1.55 -15.04 -10.96
C VAL A 137 -2.24 -14.09 -11.93
N LEU A 138 -1.50 -13.22 -12.62
CA LEU A 138 -2.06 -12.35 -13.66
C LEU A 138 -2.27 -13.09 -14.95
N ILE A 139 -3.39 -12.80 -15.62
CA ILE A 139 -3.59 -13.22 -17.03
C ILE A 139 -2.66 -12.43 -17.96
N PRO A 140 -2.31 -12.95 -19.15
CA PRO A 140 -1.70 -12.14 -20.21
C PRO A 140 -2.55 -10.90 -20.51
N GLY A 141 -1.92 -9.73 -20.61
CA GLY A 141 -2.60 -8.43 -20.75
C GLY A 141 -3.10 -7.83 -19.45
N GLY A 142 -2.95 -8.52 -18.31
CA GLY A 142 -3.36 -8.05 -16.99
C GLY A 142 -2.58 -6.82 -16.51
N GLN A 143 -3.11 -6.14 -15.52
CA GLN A 143 -2.55 -4.92 -14.95
C GLN A 143 -2.03 -5.17 -13.53
N PHE A 144 -0.81 -4.73 -13.26
CA PHE A 144 -0.26 -4.60 -11.92
C PHE A 144 -0.11 -3.12 -11.59
N ILE A 145 -0.89 -2.64 -10.62
CA ILE A 145 -0.85 -1.26 -10.17
C ILE A 145 -0.61 -1.22 -8.65
N PHE A 146 0.39 -0.42 -8.23
CA PHE A 146 0.74 -0.37 -6.82
C PHE A 146 1.37 0.96 -6.42
N THR A 147 1.37 1.22 -5.11
CA THR A 147 2.22 2.21 -4.44
C THR A 147 3.16 1.49 -3.48
N ASP A 148 4.36 2.05 -3.25
CA ASP A 148 5.28 1.52 -2.26
C ASP A 148 6.25 2.62 -1.77
N PRO A 149 6.51 2.73 -0.46
CA PRO A 149 7.61 3.53 0.05
C PRO A 149 8.96 2.93 -0.36
N MET A 150 9.75 3.71 -1.07
CA MET A 150 11.02 3.28 -1.66
C MET A 150 12.17 4.18 -1.19
N GLN A 151 13.39 3.72 -1.38
CA GLN A 151 14.56 4.60 -1.42
C GLN A 151 14.77 5.14 -2.84
N THR A 152 15.46 6.27 -2.99
CA THR A 152 15.92 6.73 -4.31
C THR A 152 17.01 5.81 -4.86
N ASP A 153 17.19 5.81 -6.19
CA ASP A 153 18.15 4.92 -6.85
C ASP A 153 19.61 5.24 -6.48
N ASP A 154 19.88 6.48 -6.12
CA ASP A 154 21.20 7.01 -5.68
C ASP A 154 21.30 7.17 -4.16
N CYS A 155 20.37 6.59 -3.39
CA CYS A 155 20.38 6.68 -1.93
C CYS A 155 21.68 6.11 -1.34
N PRO A 156 22.44 6.89 -0.55
CA PRO A 156 23.67 6.40 0.05
C PRO A 156 23.42 5.26 1.04
N ASN A 157 24.34 4.30 1.11
CA ASN A 157 24.23 3.19 2.03
C ASN A 157 24.20 3.64 3.49
N GLY A 158 23.32 3.05 4.29
CA GLY A 158 23.20 3.24 5.74
C GLY A 158 22.45 4.49 6.19
N VAL A 159 22.16 5.46 5.32
CA VAL A 159 21.46 6.70 5.72
C VAL A 159 20.01 6.47 6.16
N LEU A 160 19.38 5.39 5.68
CA LEU A 160 18.02 4.99 6.05
C LEU A 160 17.98 3.94 7.19
N GLN A 161 19.14 3.59 7.79
CA GLN A 161 19.19 2.57 8.84
C GLN A 161 18.20 2.83 9.99
N PRO A 162 17.99 4.07 10.49
CA PRO A 162 17.01 4.33 11.54
C PRO A 162 15.56 4.00 11.16
N ILE A 163 15.22 4.09 9.87
CA ILE A 163 13.91 3.65 9.33
C ILE A 163 13.87 2.13 9.28
N LEU A 164 14.88 1.52 8.67
CA LEU A 164 14.97 0.06 8.45
C LEU A 164 14.92 -0.72 9.76
N ASP A 165 15.68 -0.31 10.76
CA ASP A 165 15.70 -0.93 12.09
C ASP A 165 14.31 -0.91 12.73
N ARG A 166 13.59 0.20 12.56
CA ARG A 166 12.26 0.36 13.15
C ARG A 166 11.21 -0.54 12.51
N ILE A 167 11.25 -0.72 11.20
CA ILE A 167 10.31 -1.56 10.46
C ILE A 167 10.81 -2.99 10.27
N GLN A 168 11.99 -3.30 10.85
CA GLN A 168 12.63 -4.62 10.82
C GLN A 168 12.88 -5.14 9.40
N LEU A 169 13.31 -4.25 8.50
CA LEU A 169 13.69 -4.57 7.14
C LEU A 169 15.17 -4.36 6.90
N SER A 170 15.75 -5.09 5.96
CA SER A 170 17.15 -4.95 5.54
C SER A 170 17.35 -3.85 4.49
N SER A 171 16.30 -3.52 3.72
CA SER A 171 16.36 -2.52 2.65
C SER A 171 14.96 -2.06 2.25
N LEU A 172 14.88 -0.93 1.53
CA LEU A 172 13.72 -0.58 0.71
C LEU A 172 14.03 -0.93 -0.76
N ALA A 173 12.98 -1.12 -1.56
CA ALA A 173 13.12 -1.15 -3.01
C ALA A 173 13.44 0.25 -3.54
N SER A 174 13.76 0.37 -4.84
CA SER A 174 13.89 1.65 -5.54
C SER A 174 13.07 1.64 -6.84
N PRO A 175 12.79 2.79 -7.46
CA PRO A 175 12.11 2.84 -8.76
C PRO A 175 12.80 1.99 -9.82
N ILE A 176 14.13 2.03 -9.91
CA ILE A 176 14.88 1.22 -10.89
C ILE A 176 14.85 -0.28 -10.57
N PHE A 177 14.77 -0.65 -9.29
CA PHE A 177 14.57 -2.04 -8.87
C PHE A 177 13.26 -2.58 -9.44
N TYR A 178 12.13 -1.90 -9.20
CA TYR A 178 10.83 -2.34 -9.72
C TYR A 178 10.82 -2.38 -11.24
N LYS A 179 11.31 -1.33 -11.90
CA LYS A 179 11.40 -1.27 -13.36
C LYS A 179 12.19 -2.44 -13.93
N THR A 180 13.36 -2.72 -13.38
CA THR A 180 14.24 -3.81 -13.86
C THR A 180 13.61 -5.17 -13.62
N GLU A 181 13.13 -5.44 -12.41
CA GLU A 181 12.56 -6.73 -12.06
C GLU A 181 11.23 -7.01 -12.78
N LEU A 182 10.38 -6.02 -12.97
CA LEU A 182 9.13 -6.18 -13.71
C LEU A 182 9.37 -6.35 -15.20
N ASN A 183 10.27 -5.56 -15.80
CA ASN A 183 10.61 -5.71 -17.21
C ASN A 183 11.17 -7.11 -17.52
N SER A 184 12.03 -7.67 -16.64
CA SER A 184 12.59 -9.01 -16.81
C SER A 184 11.53 -10.13 -16.74
N ARG A 185 10.34 -9.84 -16.20
CA ARG A 185 9.19 -10.75 -16.08
C ARG A 185 8.10 -10.51 -17.13
N GLY A 186 8.40 -9.73 -18.18
CA GLY A 186 7.46 -9.47 -19.25
C GLY A 186 6.45 -8.35 -18.98
N PHE A 187 6.63 -7.55 -17.92
CA PHE A 187 5.82 -6.36 -17.73
C PHE A 187 6.35 -5.19 -18.56
N LYS A 188 5.44 -4.40 -19.09
CA LYS A 188 5.71 -3.10 -19.72
C LYS A 188 5.20 -1.99 -18.84
N GLU A 189 6.01 -0.97 -18.64
CA GLU A 189 5.65 0.25 -17.95
C GLU A 189 4.53 0.96 -18.70
N ALA A 190 3.40 1.20 -18.04
CA ALA A 190 2.33 2.05 -18.54
C ALA A 190 2.50 3.49 -18.02
N GLU A 191 2.71 3.64 -16.71
CA GLU A 191 3.01 4.93 -16.07
C GLU A 191 3.78 4.72 -14.76
N ILE A 192 4.78 5.57 -14.51
CA ILE A 192 5.39 5.76 -13.19
C ILE A 192 5.21 7.22 -12.80
N LEU A 193 4.41 7.48 -11.77
CA LEU A 193 4.14 8.80 -11.25
C LEU A 193 4.75 8.92 -9.85
N LEU A 194 5.93 9.56 -9.74
CA LEU A 194 6.58 9.80 -8.46
C LEU A 194 5.91 10.99 -7.75
N LEU A 195 5.54 10.79 -6.49
CA LEU A 195 4.75 11.70 -5.67
C LEU A 195 5.37 11.82 -4.26
N THR A 196 6.67 11.83 -4.16
CA THR A 196 7.46 11.76 -2.91
C THR A 196 7.10 12.86 -1.90
N ASP A 197 6.74 14.06 -2.37
CA ASP A 197 6.28 15.15 -1.49
C ASP A 197 5.08 14.75 -0.63
N HIS A 198 4.20 13.88 -1.16
CA HIS A 198 3.04 13.39 -0.42
C HIS A 198 3.44 12.37 0.66
N LEU A 199 4.48 11.56 0.46
CA LEU A 199 5.05 10.71 1.51
C LEU A 199 5.53 11.56 2.70
N ARG A 200 6.29 12.60 2.42
CA ARG A 200 6.77 13.55 3.44
C ARG A 200 5.61 14.20 4.20
N LYS A 201 4.61 14.72 3.46
CA LYS A 201 3.40 15.33 4.05
C LYS A 201 2.63 14.33 4.90
N HIS A 202 2.45 13.11 4.41
CA HIS A 202 1.72 12.06 5.13
C HIS A 202 2.34 11.76 6.49
N TYR A 203 3.65 11.50 6.54
CA TYR A 203 4.32 11.21 7.80
C TYR A 203 4.35 12.41 8.76
N TRP A 204 4.39 13.63 8.22
CA TRP A 204 4.22 14.84 9.00
C TRP A 204 2.81 14.92 9.62
N HIS A 205 1.74 14.75 8.85
CA HIS A 205 0.36 14.73 9.34
C HIS A 205 0.15 13.65 10.41
N VAL A 206 0.61 12.44 10.16
CA VAL A 206 0.51 11.33 11.13
C VAL A 206 1.22 11.68 12.43
N ARG A 207 2.41 12.27 12.36
CA ARG A 207 3.17 12.71 13.53
C ARG A 207 2.42 13.80 14.31
N GLU A 208 1.88 14.81 13.64
CA GLU A 208 1.18 15.90 14.31
C GLU A 208 -0.15 15.44 14.95
N VAL A 209 -0.92 14.59 14.26
CA VAL A 209 -2.11 13.96 14.85
C VAL A 209 -1.74 13.12 16.07
N LEU A 210 -0.64 12.35 16.01
CA LEU A 210 -0.18 11.54 17.12
C LEU A 210 0.26 12.40 18.31
N LYS A 211 0.94 13.53 18.08
CA LYS A 211 1.29 14.51 19.14
C LYS A 211 0.05 15.14 19.75
N PHE A 212 -0.91 15.55 18.94
CA PHE A 212 -2.17 16.15 19.42
C PHE A 212 -2.97 15.17 20.28
N ARG A 213 -3.02 13.90 19.89
CA ARG A 213 -3.74 12.83 20.60
C ARG A 213 -2.84 12.04 21.57
N TYR A 214 -1.66 12.55 21.90
CA TYR A 214 -0.63 11.84 22.67
C TYR A 214 -1.18 11.13 23.91
N HIS A 215 -1.84 11.88 24.80
CA HIS A 215 -2.36 11.34 26.07
C HIS A 215 -3.45 10.27 25.86
N GLU A 216 -4.23 10.38 24.80
CA GLU A 216 -5.23 9.37 24.46
C GLU A 216 -4.55 8.07 24.01
N VAL A 217 -3.61 8.17 23.08
CA VAL A 217 -2.94 7.00 22.49
C VAL A 217 -2.05 6.29 23.51
N VAL A 218 -1.39 7.04 24.41
CA VAL A 218 -0.57 6.47 25.50
C VAL A 218 -1.38 5.54 26.41
N LYS A 219 -2.65 5.83 26.66
CA LYS A 219 -3.52 4.98 27.50
C LYS A 219 -3.69 3.55 26.94
N PHE A 220 -3.63 3.39 25.63
CA PHE A 220 -3.85 2.11 24.95
C PHE A 220 -2.56 1.43 24.49
N SER A 221 -1.53 2.22 24.15
CA SER A 221 -0.31 1.72 23.50
C SER A 221 0.94 1.84 24.38
N GLY A 222 0.86 2.59 25.49
CA GLY A 222 1.98 2.88 26.38
C GLY A 222 2.89 4.00 25.87
N GLN A 223 3.49 4.74 26.79
CA GLN A 223 4.30 5.93 26.49
C GLN A 223 5.50 5.62 25.59
N LYS A 224 6.29 4.61 25.96
CA LYS A 224 7.49 4.22 25.18
C LYS A 224 7.17 3.92 23.72
N TYR A 225 6.03 3.27 23.45
CA TYR A 225 5.58 2.98 22.10
C TYR A 225 5.29 4.27 21.30
N VAL A 226 4.54 5.21 21.91
CA VAL A 226 4.15 6.47 21.27
C VAL A 226 5.37 7.35 21.02
N ASP A 227 6.30 7.47 21.98
CA ASP A 227 7.54 8.24 21.81
C ASP A 227 8.41 7.68 20.68
N ASN A 228 8.57 6.34 20.62
CA ASN A 228 9.30 5.68 19.55
C ASN A 228 8.60 5.87 18.19
N MET A 229 7.26 5.90 18.17
CA MET A 229 6.50 6.13 16.94
C MET A 229 6.74 7.56 16.43
N ILE A 230 6.63 8.57 17.28
CA ILE A 230 6.89 9.98 16.92
C ILE A 230 8.32 10.13 16.36
N LYS A 231 9.31 9.53 17.02
CA LYS A 231 10.69 9.53 16.55
C LYS A 231 10.85 8.84 15.20
N GLY A 232 10.22 7.69 15.03
CA GLY A 232 10.26 6.95 13.78
C GLY A 232 9.62 7.71 12.60
N LEU A 233 8.49 8.38 12.83
CA LEU A 233 7.85 9.23 11.83
C LEU A 233 8.77 10.39 11.41
N GLN A 234 9.55 10.94 12.36
CA GLN A 234 10.55 11.98 12.05
C GLN A 234 11.63 11.45 11.09
N TYR A 235 12.09 10.20 11.23
CA TYR A 235 13.09 9.64 10.32
C TYR A 235 12.58 9.55 8.87
N TRP A 236 11.31 9.24 8.66
CA TRP A 236 10.70 9.26 7.32
C TRP A 236 10.65 10.68 6.75
N ILE A 237 10.30 11.67 7.56
CA ILE A 237 10.28 13.09 7.16
C ILE A 237 11.70 13.54 6.79
N ASP A 238 12.68 13.28 7.64
CA ASP A 238 14.08 13.67 7.42
C ASP A 238 14.69 12.98 6.18
N GLY A 239 14.33 11.70 5.97
CA GLY A 239 14.77 10.96 4.79
C GLY A 239 14.18 11.52 3.49
N ALA A 240 12.92 11.95 3.52
CA ALA A 240 12.28 12.61 2.37
C ALA A 240 12.86 14.01 2.11
N ASP A 241 13.05 14.82 3.17
CA ASP A 241 13.64 16.17 3.07
C ASP A 241 15.06 16.15 2.52
N ARG A 242 15.81 15.05 2.74
CA ARG A 242 17.17 14.84 2.21
C ARG A 242 17.21 14.22 0.82
N GLY A 243 16.06 13.88 0.24
CA GLY A 243 15.98 13.26 -1.08
C GLY A 243 16.40 11.79 -1.10
N TYR A 244 16.33 11.07 0.02
CA TYR A 244 16.70 9.65 0.09
C TYR A 244 15.52 8.67 -0.12
N LEU A 245 14.30 9.21 -0.12
CA LEU A 245 13.08 8.42 -0.27
C LEU A 245 12.38 8.73 -1.58
N ALA A 246 11.64 7.75 -2.06
CA ALA A 246 10.74 7.86 -3.20
C ALA A 246 9.40 7.20 -2.86
N TRP A 247 8.32 7.71 -3.42
CA TRP A 247 6.99 7.12 -3.35
C TRP A 247 6.17 7.58 -4.54
N GLY A 248 5.27 6.71 -5.01
CA GLY A 248 4.42 7.05 -6.13
C GLY A 248 3.54 5.91 -6.57
N ILE A 249 2.84 6.13 -7.69
CA ILE A 249 1.99 5.14 -8.35
C ILE A 249 2.78 4.50 -9.49
N MET A 250 2.85 3.17 -9.47
CA MET A 250 3.48 2.33 -10.46
C MET A 250 2.39 1.57 -11.20
N ASP A 251 2.26 1.76 -12.51
CA ASP A 251 1.29 1.05 -13.36
C ASP A 251 2.03 0.28 -14.46
N TYR A 252 1.79 -1.02 -14.50
CA TYR A 252 2.43 -1.95 -15.43
C TYR A 252 1.41 -2.85 -16.10
N ARG A 253 1.71 -3.25 -17.37
CA ARG A 253 0.95 -4.22 -18.14
C ARG A 253 1.75 -5.49 -18.31
N PHE A 254 1.15 -6.62 -17.96
CA PHE A 254 1.76 -7.94 -18.16
C PHE A 254 1.64 -8.35 -19.63
N SER A 255 2.77 -8.53 -20.29
CA SER A 255 2.87 -8.89 -21.73
C SER A 255 4.01 -9.90 -21.89
N PRO A 256 3.80 -11.16 -21.43
CA PRO A 256 4.81 -12.22 -21.47
C PRO A 256 5.25 -12.58 -22.87
#